data_2df0de8c1a69fe451cd4c1c13ff7dda5
#
_entry.id   2df0de8c1a69fe451cd4c1c13ff7dda5
#
_cell.length_a   1.000
_cell.length_b   1.000
_cell.length_c   1.000
_cell.angle_alpha   90.00
_cell.angle_beta   90.00
_cell.angle_gamma   90.00
#
_symmetry.space_group_name_H-M   'P 1'
#
loop_
_entity.id
_entity.type
_entity.pdbx_description
1 polymer ?
#
loop_
_entity_poly.entity_id
_entity_poly.type
_entity_poly.pdbx_seq_one_letter_code
_entity_poly.pdbx_strand_id
1 'polypeptide(L)'
;MKTINQSKHTDLLQAELDYQTFEFEKILLKQAAKMFVDKQLYICRYQGYDEVRGNIILRFDTSICQGPRKNESLHCFISKFQDHNVKQWGAITYKDLRSECLSQFESKTVFFNYEKDHTIVGISGIKEQDVSKFERNALVFLGPTDPPLKYLMNLVEFVRSTKQETNPYLNLSIDNASWNPIPLNTNDPVVEIQTALVENDTVIIQGPPGTGKTYLMAQICNALLKADFRILVTALTNRALIELAEKE
;
A
#
# COMPACT_ATOMS: atom_id res chain seq x y z
N MET A 1 25.41 2.47 23.71
CA MET A 1 24.38 2.07 22.73
C MET A 1 25.08 1.47 21.52
N LYS A 2 24.71 0.28 20.99
CA LYS A 2 25.42 -0.31 19.85
C LYS A 2 24.96 0.38 18.57
N THR A 3 25.87 1.00 17.86
CA THR A 3 25.62 1.64 16.56
C THR A 3 25.11 0.59 15.58
N ILE A 4 23.96 0.83 14.97
CA ILE A 4 23.47 0.01 13.86
C ILE A 4 24.32 0.40 12.65
N ASN A 5 25.18 -0.51 12.20
CA ASN A 5 25.99 -0.27 11.02
C ASN A 5 25.24 -0.72 9.73
N GLN A 6 25.75 -0.31 8.57
CA GLN A 6 25.18 -0.63 7.26
C GLN A 6 24.95 -2.14 7.06
N SER A 7 25.88 -2.99 7.51
CA SER A 7 25.73 -4.45 7.43
C SER A 7 24.48 -4.94 8.16
N LYS A 8 24.27 -4.50 9.41
CA LYS A 8 23.08 -4.89 10.19
C LYS A 8 21.76 -4.38 9.58
N HIS A 9 21.77 -3.16 9.00
CA HIS A 9 20.61 -2.67 8.25
C HIS A 9 20.33 -3.53 7.03
N THR A 10 21.35 -3.88 6.27
CA THR A 10 21.21 -4.77 5.11
C THR A 10 20.70 -6.15 5.53
N ASP A 11 21.26 -6.73 6.60
CA ASP A 11 20.84 -8.05 7.11
C ASP A 11 19.37 -8.03 7.57
N LEU A 12 18.94 -6.97 8.26
CA LEU A 12 17.55 -6.80 8.71
C LEU A 12 16.58 -6.69 7.53
N LEU A 13 16.92 -5.84 6.53
CA LEU A 13 16.08 -5.65 5.35
C LEU A 13 16.03 -6.92 4.48
N GLN A 14 17.15 -7.65 4.39
CA GLN A 14 17.19 -8.94 3.69
C GLN A 14 16.32 -9.97 4.40
N ALA A 15 16.41 -10.06 5.72
CA ALA A 15 15.58 -10.97 6.52
C ALA A 15 14.08 -10.65 6.36
N GLU A 16 13.70 -9.37 6.33
CA GLU A 16 12.32 -8.96 6.06
C GLU A 16 11.87 -9.34 4.64
N LEU A 17 12.72 -9.11 3.64
CA LEU A 17 12.44 -9.49 2.25
C LEU A 17 12.24 -11.01 2.13
N ASP A 18 13.13 -11.80 2.74
CA ASP A 18 13.06 -13.26 2.72
C ASP A 18 11.80 -13.76 3.44
N TYR A 19 11.44 -13.15 4.57
CA TYR A 19 10.21 -13.45 5.29
C TYR A 19 8.94 -13.16 4.48
N GLN A 20 8.85 -11.96 3.89
CA GLN A 20 7.69 -11.57 3.06
C GLN A 20 7.57 -12.47 1.83
N THR A 21 8.69 -12.81 1.20
CA THR A 21 8.72 -13.75 0.06
C THR A 21 8.21 -15.12 0.47
N PHE A 22 8.69 -15.66 1.57
CA PHE A 22 8.29 -16.97 2.08
C PHE A 22 6.80 -17.03 2.47
N GLU A 23 6.30 -16.00 3.16
CA GLU A 23 4.87 -15.93 3.51
C GLU A 23 3.98 -15.85 2.24
N PHE A 24 4.43 -15.12 1.23
CA PHE A 24 3.70 -15.04 -0.02
C PHE A 24 3.74 -16.35 -0.82
N GLU A 25 4.88 -17.03 -0.84
CA GLU A 25 4.98 -18.36 -1.46
C GLU A 25 4.02 -19.38 -0.81
N LYS A 26 3.85 -19.33 0.51
CA LYS A 26 2.84 -20.16 1.20
C LYS A 26 1.41 -19.86 0.70
N ILE A 27 1.10 -18.59 0.44
CA ILE A 27 -0.21 -18.21 -0.11
C ILE A 27 -0.35 -18.76 -1.52
N LEU A 28 0.68 -18.62 -2.36
CA LEU A 28 0.68 -19.10 -3.74
C LEU A 28 0.50 -20.61 -3.85
N LEU A 29 1.01 -21.37 -2.89
CA LEU A 29 0.93 -22.83 -2.86
C LEU A 29 -0.37 -23.38 -2.25
N LYS A 30 -1.23 -22.51 -1.65
CA LYS A 30 -2.53 -22.95 -1.15
C LYS A 30 -3.45 -23.39 -2.30
N GLN A 31 -4.24 -24.43 -2.05
CA GLN A 31 -5.30 -24.84 -2.98
C GLN A 31 -6.37 -23.74 -3.07
N ALA A 32 -6.80 -23.44 -4.30
CA ALA A 32 -7.80 -22.40 -4.57
C ALA A 32 -9.14 -22.67 -3.85
N ALA A 33 -9.58 -23.94 -3.77
CA ALA A 33 -10.78 -24.29 -3.01
C ALA A 33 -10.66 -23.96 -1.52
N LYS A 34 -9.49 -24.21 -0.90
CA LYS A 34 -9.26 -23.88 0.50
C LYS A 34 -9.28 -22.37 0.71
N MET A 35 -8.63 -21.60 -0.16
CA MET A 35 -8.65 -20.13 -0.09
C MET A 35 -10.07 -19.58 -0.24
N PHE A 36 -10.89 -20.19 -1.07
CA PHE A 36 -12.29 -19.81 -1.24
C PHE A 36 -13.09 -20.05 0.05
N VAL A 37 -12.95 -21.23 0.67
CA VAL A 37 -13.58 -21.54 1.96
C VAL A 37 -13.11 -20.60 3.07
N ASP A 38 -11.80 -20.28 3.10
CA ASP A 38 -11.19 -19.40 4.07
C ASP A 38 -11.48 -17.90 3.80
N LYS A 39 -12.30 -17.58 2.78
CA LYS A 39 -12.63 -16.19 2.36
C LYS A 39 -11.40 -15.36 2.01
N GLN A 40 -10.39 -15.98 1.45
CA GLN A 40 -9.18 -15.35 0.90
C GLN A 40 -9.23 -15.25 -0.63
N LEU A 41 -10.11 -16.01 -1.28
CA LEU A 41 -10.40 -15.97 -2.71
C LEU A 41 -11.90 -15.80 -2.89
N TYR A 42 -12.28 -14.85 -3.73
CA TYR A 42 -13.68 -14.58 -4.03
C TYR A 42 -13.95 -14.84 -5.50
N ILE A 43 -15.17 -15.24 -5.81
CA ILE A 43 -15.62 -15.52 -7.17
C ILE A 43 -16.85 -14.67 -7.49
N CYS A 44 -16.86 -14.04 -8.64
CA CYS A 44 -17.93 -13.13 -9.06
C CYS A 44 -18.04 -13.09 -10.59
N ARG A 45 -19.02 -12.36 -11.08
CA ARG A 45 -19.22 -12.09 -12.51
C ARG A 45 -19.12 -10.62 -12.83
N TYR A 46 -18.46 -10.32 -13.92
CA TYR A 46 -18.42 -8.97 -14.47
C TYR A 46 -19.80 -8.57 -14.98
N GLN A 47 -20.27 -7.39 -14.55
CA GLN A 47 -21.57 -6.83 -14.98
C GLN A 47 -21.42 -5.66 -15.93
N GLY A 48 -20.42 -4.82 -15.75
CA GLY A 48 -20.24 -3.62 -16.55
C GLY A 48 -19.19 -2.68 -15.98
N TYR A 49 -19.09 -1.52 -16.59
CA TYR A 49 -18.20 -0.45 -16.22
C TYR A 49 -19.01 0.82 -15.93
N ASP A 50 -18.76 1.45 -14.80
CA ASP A 50 -19.31 2.75 -14.44
C ASP A 50 -18.36 3.84 -14.95
N GLU A 51 -18.66 4.42 -16.10
CA GLU A 51 -17.83 5.44 -16.75
C GLU A 51 -17.71 6.72 -15.90
N VAL A 52 -18.72 7.05 -15.12
CA VAL A 52 -18.74 8.27 -14.29
C VAL A 52 -17.74 8.16 -13.14
N ARG A 53 -17.65 6.99 -12.54
CA ARG A 53 -16.79 6.72 -11.39
C ARG A 53 -15.49 5.99 -11.75
N GLY A 54 -15.36 5.53 -12.98
CA GLY A 54 -14.20 4.75 -13.43
C GLY A 54 -14.06 3.38 -12.75
N ASN A 55 -15.18 2.71 -12.43
CA ASN A 55 -15.19 1.48 -11.66
C ASN A 55 -15.72 0.29 -12.46
N ILE A 56 -15.07 -0.86 -12.30
CA ILE A 56 -15.60 -2.16 -12.73
C ILE A 56 -16.69 -2.59 -11.76
N ILE A 57 -17.81 -3.06 -12.30
CA ILE A 57 -18.97 -3.53 -11.55
C ILE A 57 -18.97 -5.06 -11.56
N LEU A 58 -18.93 -5.65 -10.37
CA LEU A 58 -18.91 -7.08 -10.14
C LEU A 58 -20.16 -7.52 -9.38
N ARG A 59 -20.72 -8.66 -9.76
CA ARG A 59 -21.86 -9.30 -9.10
C ARG A 59 -21.42 -10.55 -8.37
N PHE A 60 -21.69 -10.59 -7.08
CA PHE A 60 -21.51 -11.76 -6.23
C PHE A 60 -22.86 -12.41 -5.96
N ASP A 61 -22.96 -13.70 -6.25
CA ASP A 61 -24.11 -14.50 -5.84
C ASP A 61 -23.95 -14.84 -4.35
N THR A 62 -24.88 -14.39 -3.51
CA THR A 62 -24.79 -14.55 -2.05
C THR A 62 -24.90 -16.01 -1.62
N SER A 63 -25.49 -16.90 -2.45
CA SER A 63 -25.52 -18.33 -2.22
C SER A 63 -24.17 -19.00 -2.39
N ILE A 64 -23.25 -18.37 -3.14
CA ILE A 64 -21.91 -18.88 -3.46
C ILE A 64 -20.84 -18.17 -2.64
N CYS A 65 -20.86 -16.83 -2.63
CA CYS A 65 -19.82 -16.00 -2.03
C CYS A 65 -20.36 -14.67 -1.52
N GLN A 66 -20.04 -14.29 -0.28
CA GLN A 66 -20.48 -13.01 0.30
C GLN A 66 -19.73 -11.78 -0.24
N GLY A 67 -18.67 -12.01 -1.01
CA GLY A 67 -17.80 -10.93 -1.49
C GLY A 67 -16.80 -10.40 -0.45
N PRO A 68 -15.87 -9.54 -0.90
CA PRO A 68 -14.81 -8.98 -0.07
C PRO A 68 -15.32 -7.88 0.87
N ARG A 69 -14.43 -7.38 1.72
CA ARG A 69 -14.72 -6.23 2.60
C ARG A 69 -14.58 -4.90 1.83
N LYS A 70 -15.19 -3.84 2.37
CA LYS A 70 -15.01 -2.48 1.85
C LYS A 70 -13.56 -2.01 2.05
N ASN A 71 -13.01 -1.32 1.06
CA ASN A 71 -11.63 -0.82 1.03
C ASN A 71 -10.56 -1.92 1.06
N GLU A 72 -10.91 -3.15 0.73
CA GLU A 72 -9.95 -4.24 0.60
C GLU A 72 -9.19 -4.12 -0.73
N SER A 73 -7.86 -4.22 -0.68
CA SER A 73 -7.01 -4.29 -1.86
C SER A 73 -6.90 -5.74 -2.30
N LEU A 74 -7.23 -6.02 -3.55
CA LEU A 74 -7.32 -7.36 -4.09
C LEU A 74 -6.73 -7.42 -5.51
N HIS A 75 -6.15 -8.53 -5.83
CA HIS A 75 -5.80 -8.86 -7.21
C HIS A 75 -7.04 -9.38 -7.95
N CYS A 76 -7.39 -8.72 -9.05
CA CYS A 76 -8.52 -9.08 -9.89
C CYS A 76 -8.03 -9.89 -11.10
N PHE A 77 -8.61 -11.08 -11.31
CA PHE A 77 -8.24 -11.98 -12.41
C PHE A 77 -9.44 -12.26 -13.28
N ILE A 78 -9.30 -12.07 -14.61
CA ILE A 78 -10.29 -12.52 -15.58
C ILE A 78 -10.04 -14.00 -15.84
N SER A 79 -10.98 -14.83 -15.45
CA SER A 79 -10.90 -16.29 -15.60
C SER A 79 -11.15 -16.73 -17.04
N LYS A 80 -10.45 -17.76 -17.47
CA LYS A 80 -10.83 -18.54 -18.67
C LYS A 80 -11.87 -19.62 -18.38
N PHE A 81 -12.17 -19.91 -17.11
CA PHE A 81 -13.25 -20.81 -16.73
C PHE A 81 -14.59 -20.10 -16.90
N GLN A 82 -15.57 -20.82 -17.43
CA GLN A 82 -16.91 -20.25 -17.68
C GLN A 82 -17.90 -20.49 -16.53
N ASP A 83 -17.61 -21.47 -15.69
CA ASP A 83 -18.51 -21.92 -14.63
C ASP A 83 -17.94 -21.71 -13.23
N HIS A 84 -18.83 -21.50 -12.26
CA HIS A 84 -18.52 -21.46 -10.83
C HIS A 84 -18.12 -22.84 -10.25
N ASN A 85 -18.05 -23.87 -11.06
CA ASN A 85 -17.82 -25.23 -10.58
C ASN A 85 -16.42 -25.36 -9.95
N VAL A 86 -16.39 -25.38 -8.62
CA VAL A 86 -15.16 -25.53 -7.81
C VAL A 86 -14.34 -26.76 -8.22
N LYS A 87 -14.97 -27.80 -8.77
CA LYS A 87 -14.26 -29.00 -9.23
C LYS A 87 -13.29 -28.71 -10.39
N GLN A 88 -13.53 -27.66 -11.16
CA GLN A 88 -12.67 -27.31 -12.29
C GLN A 88 -11.39 -26.56 -11.87
N TRP A 89 -11.48 -25.70 -10.88
CA TRP A 89 -10.39 -24.83 -10.47
C TRP A 89 -9.94 -25.02 -9.02
N GLY A 90 -10.74 -25.68 -8.18
CA GLY A 90 -10.48 -25.77 -6.74
C GLY A 90 -9.29 -26.65 -6.36
N ALA A 91 -8.94 -27.63 -7.19
CA ALA A 91 -7.85 -28.57 -6.92
C ALA A 91 -6.46 -27.97 -7.21
N ILE A 92 -6.38 -26.95 -8.06
CA ILE A 92 -5.11 -26.28 -8.41
C ILE A 92 -4.68 -25.31 -7.32
N THR A 93 -3.38 -24.97 -7.30
CA THR A 93 -2.85 -23.96 -6.38
C THR A 93 -3.31 -22.56 -6.80
N TYR A 94 -3.22 -21.60 -5.87
CA TYR A 94 -3.48 -20.20 -6.20
C TYR A 94 -2.52 -19.67 -7.27
N LYS A 95 -1.27 -20.11 -7.25
CA LYS A 95 -0.27 -19.80 -8.29
C LYS A 95 -0.73 -20.26 -9.66
N ASP A 96 -1.18 -21.50 -9.76
CA ASP A 96 -1.65 -22.09 -11.02
C ASP A 96 -2.94 -21.41 -11.49
N LEU A 97 -3.88 -21.13 -10.56
CA LEU A 97 -5.09 -20.38 -10.87
C LEU A 97 -4.77 -19.02 -11.49
N ARG A 98 -3.80 -18.29 -10.95
CA ARG A 98 -3.33 -17.01 -11.51
C ARG A 98 -2.76 -17.17 -12.91
N SER A 99 -1.95 -18.21 -13.15
CA SER A 99 -1.33 -18.47 -14.46
C SER A 99 -2.36 -18.88 -15.53
N GLU A 100 -3.47 -19.48 -15.11
CA GLU A 100 -4.57 -19.88 -15.97
C GLU A 100 -5.52 -18.71 -16.34
N CYS A 101 -5.35 -17.53 -15.75
CA CYS A 101 -6.20 -16.37 -16.01
C CYS A 101 -5.75 -15.57 -17.23
N LEU A 102 -6.72 -14.98 -17.95
CA LEU A 102 -6.50 -14.23 -19.18
C LEU A 102 -5.81 -12.87 -18.92
N SER A 103 -6.16 -12.23 -17.82
CA SER A 103 -5.61 -10.93 -17.42
C SER A 103 -5.68 -10.77 -15.90
N GLN A 104 -4.77 -9.96 -15.37
CA GLN A 104 -4.62 -9.70 -13.94
C GLN A 104 -4.47 -8.20 -13.69
N PHE A 105 -5.13 -7.70 -12.63
CA PHE A 105 -5.13 -6.29 -12.28
C PHE A 105 -5.07 -6.12 -10.76
N GLU A 106 -4.34 -5.14 -10.29
CA GLU A 106 -4.48 -4.66 -8.92
C GLU A 106 -5.76 -3.82 -8.81
N SER A 107 -6.54 -4.09 -7.79
CA SER A 107 -7.84 -3.43 -7.60
C SER A 107 -8.12 -3.15 -6.13
N LYS A 108 -9.06 -2.24 -5.89
CA LYS A 108 -9.56 -1.92 -4.56
C LYS A 108 -11.08 -1.85 -4.57
N THR A 109 -11.70 -2.46 -3.58
CA THR A 109 -13.15 -2.39 -3.43
C THR A 109 -13.57 -0.99 -2.95
N VAL A 110 -14.53 -0.36 -3.62
CA VAL A 110 -14.89 1.04 -3.36
C VAL A 110 -16.33 1.21 -2.88
N PHE A 111 -17.28 0.47 -3.44
CA PHE A 111 -18.67 0.54 -2.99
C PHE A 111 -19.35 -0.83 -2.99
N PHE A 112 -20.47 -0.93 -2.26
CA PHE A 112 -21.31 -2.12 -2.14
C PHE A 112 -22.77 -1.73 -2.23
N ASN A 113 -23.54 -2.52 -2.98
CA ASN A 113 -24.99 -2.49 -2.98
C ASN A 113 -25.49 -3.90 -2.69
N TYR A 114 -26.17 -4.08 -1.57
CA TYR A 114 -26.67 -5.37 -1.11
C TYR A 114 -28.09 -5.56 -1.60
N GLU A 115 -28.33 -6.64 -2.35
CA GLU A 115 -29.63 -7.07 -2.80
C GLU A 115 -29.95 -8.44 -2.20
N LYS A 116 -31.20 -8.90 -2.34
CA LYS A 116 -31.66 -10.12 -1.67
C LYS A 116 -30.84 -11.36 -2.03
N ASP A 117 -30.52 -11.52 -3.31
CA ASP A 117 -29.88 -12.74 -3.83
C ASP A 117 -28.45 -12.50 -4.31
N HIS A 118 -28.00 -11.26 -4.33
CA HIS A 118 -26.66 -10.92 -4.79
C HIS A 118 -26.14 -9.60 -4.17
N THR A 119 -24.83 -9.43 -4.25
CA THR A 119 -24.18 -8.18 -3.86
C THR A 119 -23.46 -7.61 -5.08
N ILE A 120 -23.68 -6.34 -5.35
CA ILE A 120 -22.94 -5.58 -6.36
C ILE A 120 -21.78 -4.89 -5.68
N VAL A 121 -20.59 -5.10 -6.21
CA VAL A 121 -19.34 -4.50 -5.70
C VAL A 121 -18.67 -3.71 -6.82
N GLY A 122 -18.33 -2.47 -6.55
CA GLY A 122 -17.47 -1.68 -7.42
C GLY A 122 -16.01 -1.82 -7.04
N ILE A 123 -15.15 -2.05 -8.02
CA ILE A 123 -13.70 -2.05 -7.85
C ILE A 123 -13.05 -0.96 -8.70
N SER A 124 -12.06 -0.28 -8.11
CA SER A 124 -11.20 0.70 -8.79
C SER A 124 -9.81 0.14 -9.06
N GLY A 125 -8.98 0.90 -9.77
CA GLY A 125 -7.58 0.54 -10.09
C GLY A 125 -7.38 -0.05 -11.48
N ILE A 126 -8.47 -0.36 -12.21
CA ILE A 126 -8.41 -0.89 -13.57
C ILE A 126 -8.56 0.27 -14.56
N LYS A 127 -7.61 0.40 -15.47
CA LYS A 127 -7.61 1.47 -16.47
C LYS A 127 -8.69 1.24 -17.51
N GLU A 128 -9.29 2.32 -18.03
CA GLU A 128 -10.35 2.28 -19.03
C GLU A 128 -9.98 1.45 -20.28
N GLN A 129 -8.75 1.56 -20.75
CA GLN A 129 -8.23 0.77 -21.87
C GLN A 129 -8.26 -0.74 -21.64
N ASP A 130 -8.27 -1.18 -20.36
CA ASP A 130 -8.29 -2.58 -19.98
C ASP A 130 -9.72 -3.13 -19.78
N VAL A 131 -10.73 -2.25 -19.78
CA VAL A 131 -12.14 -2.64 -19.61
C VAL A 131 -12.60 -3.56 -20.73
N SER A 132 -12.10 -3.34 -21.96
CA SER A 132 -12.41 -4.18 -23.13
C SER A 132 -12.00 -5.65 -22.98
N LYS A 133 -11.12 -5.96 -22.02
CA LYS A 133 -10.71 -7.34 -21.71
C LYS A 133 -11.77 -8.11 -20.93
N PHE A 134 -12.76 -7.40 -20.35
CA PHE A 134 -13.85 -8.01 -19.60
C PHE A 134 -15.03 -8.30 -20.52
N GLU A 135 -15.24 -9.55 -20.84
CA GLU A 135 -16.45 -9.96 -21.55
C GLU A 135 -17.66 -9.94 -20.61
N ARG A 136 -18.83 -9.66 -21.16
CA ARG A 136 -20.07 -9.64 -20.38
C ARG A 136 -20.30 -10.98 -19.69
N ASN A 137 -20.58 -10.95 -18.39
CA ASN A 137 -20.72 -12.13 -17.52
C ASN A 137 -19.44 -12.98 -17.36
N ALA A 138 -18.27 -12.49 -17.78
CA ALA A 138 -17.01 -13.17 -17.51
C ALA A 138 -16.87 -13.52 -16.03
N LEU A 139 -16.35 -14.69 -15.76
CA LEU A 139 -16.02 -15.12 -14.41
C LEU A 139 -14.75 -14.39 -13.96
N VAL A 140 -14.81 -13.80 -12.78
CA VAL A 140 -13.73 -13.03 -12.19
C VAL A 140 -13.38 -13.59 -10.82
N PHE A 141 -12.10 -13.73 -10.53
CA PHE A 141 -11.58 -14.03 -9.21
C PHE A 141 -10.99 -12.78 -8.58
N LEU A 142 -11.25 -12.59 -7.29
CA LEU A 142 -10.54 -11.61 -6.47
C LEU A 142 -9.77 -12.35 -5.39
N GLY A 143 -8.47 -12.09 -5.29
CA GLY A 143 -7.60 -12.77 -4.33
C GLY A 143 -6.56 -11.84 -3.72
N PRO A 144 -5.67 -12.34 -2.86
CA PRO A 144 -4.63 -11.55 -2.22
C PRO A 144 -3.74 -10.83 -3.23
N THR A 145 -3.38 -9.58 -2.92
CA THR A 145 -2.40 -8.81 -3.67
C THR A 145 -0.98 -9.30 -3.41
N ASP A 146 -0.08 -9.03 -4.36
CA ASP A 146 1.34 -9.28 -4.15
C ASP A 146 1.87 -8.33 -3.05
N PRO A 147 2.73 -8.82 -2.16
CA PRO A 147 3.39 -7.95 -1.20
C PRO A 147 4.34 -6.97 -1.93
N PRO A 148 4.70 -5.84 -1.33
CA PRO A 148 5.53 -4.81 -1.94
C PRO A 148 7.02 -5.22 -2.00
N LEU A 149 7.32 -6.42 -2.52
CA LEU A 149 8.67 -6.98 -2.58
C LEU A 149 9.64 -6.08 -3.34
N LYS A 150 9.17 -5.45 -4.42
CA LYS A 150 9.99 -4.52 -5.21
C LYS A 150 10.49 -3.33 -4.38
N TYR A 151 9.65 -2.82 -3.47
CA TYR A 151 10.06 -1.75 -2.56
C TYR A 151 11.18 -2.22 -1.62
N LEU A 152 11.02 -3.39 -1.01
CA LEU A 152 12.03 -3.98 -0.13
C LEU A 152 13.33 -4.29 -0.87
N MET A 153 13.25 -4.86 -2.08
CA MET A 153 14.42 -5.12 -2.95
C MET A 153 15.18 -3.82 -3.24
N ASN A 154 14.48 -2.77 -3.66
CA ASN A 154 15.10 -1.48 -3.94
C ASN A 154 15.73 -0.88 -2.68
N LEU A 155 15.12 -1.07 -1.51
CA LEU A 155 15.64 -0.57 -0.24
C LEU A 155 16.93 -1.34 0.17
N VAL A 156 16.95 -2.66 0.02
CA VAL A 156 18.14 -3.48 0.23
C VAL A 156 19.29 -3.03 -0.68
N GLU A 157 18.99 -2.83 -1.96
CA GLU A 157 19.98 -2.37 -2.93
C GLU A 157 20.49 -0.97 -2.62
N PHE A 158 19.58 -0.05 -2.28
CA PHE A 158 19.95 1.31 -1.84
C PHE A 158 20.93 1.28 -0.67
N VAL A 159 20.63 0.52 0.39
CA VAL A 159 21.50 0.43 1.56
C VAL A 159 22.85 -0.23 1.23
N ARG A 160 22.87 -1.22 0.34
CA ARG A 160 24.12 -1.88 -0.11
C ARG A 160 24.99 -0.97 -0.97
N SER A 161 24.41 -0.22 -1.88
CA SER A 161 25.13 0.61 -2.85
C SER A 161 25.59 1.95 -2.27
N THR A 162 24.95 2.40 -1.19
CA THR A 162 25.25 3.71 -0.59
C THR A 162 26.45 3.60 0.34
N LYS A 163 27.46 4.47 0.12
CA LYS A 163 28.61 4.55 1.03
C LYS A 163 28.16 5.12 2.37
N GLN A 164 28.42 4.38 3.45
CA GLN A 164 28.04 4.77 4.80
C GLN A 164 28.60 6.14 5.19
N GLU A 165 29.82 6.47 4.74
CA GLU A 165 30.52 7.72 5.06
C GLU A 165 29.86 8.98 4.47
N THR A 166 29.09 8.81 3.38
CA THR A 166 28.48 9.95 2.64
C THR A 166 26.98 10.06 2.84
N ASN A 167 26.35 9.07 3.50
CA ASN A 167 24.90 9.10 3.71
C ASN A 167 24.57 9.47 5.16
N PRO A 168 24.04 10.67 5.42
CA PRO A 168 23.71 11.11 6.77
C PRO A 168 22.66 10.22 7.44
N TYR A 169 21.76 9.58 6.66
CA TYR A 169 20.72 8.70 7.20
C TYR A 169 21.26 7.33 7.65
N LEU A 170 22.39 6.88 7.12
CA LEU A 170 23.05 5.63 7.54
C LEU A 170 24.06 5.88 8.68
N ASN A 171 24.48 7.15 8.86
CA ASN A 171 25.45 7.56 9.86
C ASN A 171 24.83 8.24 11.07
N LEU A 172 23.54 8.08 11.31
CA LEU A 172 22.90 8.58 12.54
C LEU A 172 23.53 7.90 13.77
N SER A 173 24.74 8.33 14.12
CA SER A 173 25.37 8.04 15.40
C SER A 173 24.76 9.02 16.40
N ILE A 174 23.81 8.51 17.18
CA ILE A 174 23.20 9.25 18.30
C ILE A 174 24.27 9.71 19.31
N ASP A 175 25.39 8.99 19.36
CA ASP A 175 26.49 9.26 20.32
C ASP A 175 27.31 10.50 19.97
N ASN A 176 27.29 10.96 18.72
CA ASN A 176 28.04 12.15 18.24
C ASN A 176 27.15 13.34 17.87
N ALA A 177 25.83 13.19 17.97
CA ALA A 177 24.93 14.30 17.73
C ALA A 177 24.90 15.22 18.95
N SER A 178 25.44 16.42 18.82
CA SER A 178 25.17 17.50 19.77
C SER A 178 23.71 17.94 19.58
N TRP A 179 22.81 17.29 20.32
CA TRP A 179 21.41 17.69 20.35
C TRP A 179 21.30 19.00 21.12
N ASN A 180 21.06 20.09 20.43
CA ASN A 180 20.65 21.36 21.07
C ASN A 180 19.11 21.39 21.01
N PRO A 181 18.40 20.96 22.08
CA PRO A 181 16.96 21.08 22.12
C PRO A 181 16.58 22.55 22.12
N ILE A 182 15.89 23.00 21.10
CA ILE A 182 15.28 24.32 21.04
C ILE A 182 13.86 24.15 21.59
N PRO A 183 13.54 24.72 22.78
CA PRO A 183 12.17 24.71 23.25
C PRO A 183 11.33 25.62 22.34
N LEU A 184 10.34 25.07 21.65
CA LEU A 184 9.38 25.81 20.83
C LEU A 184 8.41 26.62 21.74
N ASN A 185 8.95 27.58 22.46
CA ASN A 185 8.19 28.49 23.33
C ASN A 185 8.02 29.88 22.67
N THR A 186 8.21 29.94 21.38
CA THR A 186 8.15 31.19 20.62
C THR A 186 6.75 31.48 20.08
N ASN A 187 6.47 32.74 19.82
CA ASN A 187 5.22 33.19 19.20
C ASN A 187 5.08 32.71 17.73
N ASP A 188 6.19 32.29 17.09
CA ASP A 188 6.19 31.79 15.71
C ASP A 188 7.12 30.56 15.56
N PRO A 189 6.63 29.37 15.87
CA PRO A 189 7.41 28.15 15.75
C PRO A 189 7.77 27.78 14.30
N VAL A 190 7.04 28.30 13.30
CA VAL A 190 7.34 28.05 11.88
C VAL A 190 8.62 28.75 11.46
N VAL A 191 8.76 30.02 11.80
CA VAL A 191 9.98 30.81 11.50
C VAL A 191 11.20 30.22 12.21
N GLU A 192 11.05 29.79 13.44
CA GLU A 192 12.15 29.18 14.19
C GLU A 192 12.64 27.87 13.55
N ILE A 193 11.72 27.00 13.11
CA ILE A 193 12.06 25.74 12.42
C ILE A 193 12.66 26.02 11.04
N GLN A 194 12.17 27.03 10.31
CA GLN A 194 12.77 27.44 9.04
C GLN A 194 14.21 27.93 9.23
N THR A 195 14.46 28.72 10.25
CA THR A 195 15.81 29.17 10.60
C THR A 195 16.71 28.00 10.94
N ALA A 196 16.21 27.08 11.76
CA ALA A 196 16.96 25.87 12.11
C ALA A 196 17.28 24.98 10.88
N LEU A 197 16.39 24.91 9.87
CA LEU A 197 16.61 24.17 8.63
C LEU A 197 17.66 24.83 7.71
N VAL A 198 17.89 26.15 7.84
CA VAL A 198 18.96 26.84 7.11
C VAL A 198 20.32 26.51 7.72
N GLU A 199 20.37 26.36 9.04
CA GLU A 199 21.61 26.14 9.79
C GLU A 199 21.98 24.64 9.92
N ASN A 200 21.02 23.75 9.73
CA ASN A 200 21.18 22.31 9.96
C ASN A 200 20.59 21.48 8.83
N ASP A 201 21.27 20.43 8.43
CA ASP A 201 20.80 19.47 7.42
C ASP A 201 19.57 18.68 7.87
N THR A 202 19.33 18.60 9.18
CA THR A 202 18.25 17.81 9.76
C THR A 202 17.69 18.50 11.01
N VAL A 203 16.37 18.63 11.06
CA VAL A 203 15.64 19.11 12.24
C VAL A 203 14.63 18.04 12.67
N ILE A 204 14.65 17.65 13.94
CA ILE A 204 13.74 16.69 14.53
C ILE A 204 12.74 17.42 15.43
N ILE A 205 11.43 17.31 15.09
CA ILE A 205 10.35 17.88 15.87
C ILE A 205 9.73 16.82 16.75
N GLN A 206 9.86 16.96 18.07
CA GLN A 206 9.30 16.04 19.05
C GLN A 206 8.17 16.70 19.84
N GLY A 207 7.13 15.95 20.15
CA GLY A 207 6.04 16.39 21.02
C GLY A 207 5.08 15.24 21.35
N PRO A 208 4.40 15.27 22.50
CA PRO A 208 3.39 14.27 22.88
C PRO A 208 2.24 14.19 21.87
N PRO A 209 1.43 13.12 21.90
CA PRO A 209 0.16 13.08 21.14
C PRO A 209 -0.72 14.29 21.49
N GLY A 210 -1.40 14.86 20.47
CA GLY A 210 -2.32 15.99 20.68
C GLY A 210 -1.69 17.39 20.75
N THR A 211 -0.36 17.54 20.67
CA THR A 211 0.32 18.85 20.72
C THR A 211 0.30 19.65 19.40
N GLY A 212 -0.47 19.20 18.40
CA GLY A 212 -0.60 19.93 17.14
C GLY A 212 0.57 19.74 16.15
N LYS A 213 1.42 18.70 16.30
CA LYS A 213 2.55 18.45 15.39
C LYS A 213 2.16 18.41 13.92
N THR A 214 1.05 17.72 13.58
CA THR A 214 0.57 17.63 12.18
C THR A 214 0.17 18.98 11.65
N TYR A 215 -0.48 19.83 12.46
CA TYR A 215 -0.82 21.19 12.10
C TYR A 215 0.42 22.05 11.88
N LEU A 216 1.40 21.99 12.79
CA LEU A 216 2.68 22.69 12.63
C LEU A 216 3.43 22.23 11.38
N MET A 217 3.47 20.93 11.10
CA MET A 217 4.09 20.39 9.88
C MET A 217 3.41 20.91 8.60
N ALA A 218 2.08 21.01 8.57
CA ALA A 218 1.35 21.60 7.44
C ALA A 218 1.73 23.06 7.23
N GLN A 219 1.82 23.85 8.31
CA GLN A 219 2.26 25.25 8.23
C GLN A 219 3.71 25.40 7.73
N ILE A 220 4.63 24.52 8.17
CA ILE A 220 6.02 24.51 7.69
C ILE A 220 6.04 24.17 6.19
N CYS A 221 5.32 23.13 5.76
CA CYS A 221 5.24 22.76 4.35
C CYS A 221 4.71 23.92 3.50
N ASN A 222 3.64 24.58 3.94
CA ASN A 222 3.08 25.74 3.25
C ASN A 222 4.08 26.91 3.17
N ALA A 223 4.78 27.21 4.25
CA ALA A 223 5.80 28.26 4.28
C ALA A 223 6.97 27.96 3.34
N LEU A 224 7.44 26.71 3.29
CA LEU A 224 8.51 26.28 2.40
C LEU A 224 8.06 26.28 0.93
N LEU A 225 6.82 25.85 0.62
CA LEU A 225 6.26 25.95 -0.73
C LEU A 225 6.15 27.39 -1.22
N LYS A 226 5.74 28.33 -0.37
CA LYS A 226 5.70 29.77 -0.69
C LYS A 226 7.10 30.36 -0.95
N ALA A 227 8.12 29.74 -0.39
CA ALA A 227 9.53 30.07 -0.62
C ALA A 227 10.17 29.31 -1.80
N ASP A 228 9.32 28.65 -2.64
CA ASP A 228 9.71 27.91 -3.86
C ASP A 228 10.60 26.67 -3.61
N PHE A 229 10.51 26.08 -2.41
CA PHE A 229 11.18 24.81 -2.12
C PHE A 229 10.41 23.64 -2.67
N ARG A 230 11.13 22.63 -3.19
CA ARG A 230 10.56 21.32 -3.53
C ARG A 230 10.48 20.47 -2.27
N ILE A 231 9.28 20.02 -1.93
CA ILE A 231 9.03 19.25 -0.71
C ILE A 231 8.59 17.84 -1.06
N LEU A 232 9.19 16.86 -0.41
CA LEU A 232 8.70 15.46 -0.41
C LEU A 232 8.20 15.14 1.00
N VAL A 233 6.90 14.86 1.12
CA VAL A 233 6.31 14.46 2.39
C VAL A 233 6.10 12.95 2.39
N THR A 234 6.57 12.29 3.43
CA THR A 234 6.39 10.85 3.64
C THR A 234 5.77 10.57 5.00
N ALA A 235 4.97 9.50 5.11
CA ALA A 235 4.42 9.05 6.38
C ALA A 235 4.27 7.52 6.38
N LEU A 236 4.13 6.91 7.56
CA LEU A 236 3.93 5.48 7.70
C LEU A 236 2.56 5.01 7.19
N THR A 237 1.58 5.91 7.10
CA THR A 237 0.23 5.58 6.63
C THR A 237 -0.29 6.66 5.68
N ASN A 238 -1.10 6.24 4.69
CA ASN A 238 -1.78 7.16 3.78
C ASN A 238 -2.73 8.12 4.53
N ARG A 239 -3.32 7.68 5.64
CA ARG A 239 -4.17 8.50 6.48
C ARG A 239 -3.42 9.71 7.04
N ALA A 240 -2.19 9.50 7.52
CA ALA A 240 -1.37 10.60 8.03
C ALA A 240 -1.01 11.64 6.95
N LEU A 241 -0.79 11.20 5.70
CA LEU A 241 -0.60 12.10 4.55
C LEU A 241 -1.85 12.91 4.24
N ILE A 242 -3.02 12.26 4.24
CA ILE A 242 -4.32 12.93 4.00
C ILE A 242 -4.57 13.95 5.11
N GLU A 243 -4.42 13.57 6.38
CA GLU A 243 -4.61 14.46 7.52
C GLU A 243 -3.66 15.69 7.47
N LEU A 244 -2.44 15.53 6.93
CA LEU A 244 -1.53 16.65 6.72
C LEU A 244 -2.03 17.57 5.59
N ALA A 245 -2.44 17.00 4.46
CA ALA A 245 -2.91 17.74 3.29
C ALA A 245 -4.23 18.51 3.54
N GLU A 246 -5.09 18.01 4.44
CA GLU A 246 -6.36 18.65 4.82
C GLU A 246 -6.19 19.80 5.83
N LYS A 247 -4.97 20.05 6.30
CA LYS A 247 -4.66 21.09 7.33
C LYS A 247 -4.18 22.43 6.75
N GLU A 248 -4.23 22.60 5.44
CA GLU A 248 -3.86 23.85 4.77
C GLU A 248 -4.77 25.04 5.12
#